data_9cf25dd26f885bbb1bdbda0de6f19dc9
#
_entry.id   9cf25dd26f885bbb1bdbda0de6f19dc9
#
_cell.length_a   1.000
_cell.length_b   1.000
_cell.length_c   1.000
_cell.angle_alpha   90.00
_cell.angle_beta   90.00
_cell.angle_gamma   90.00
#
_symmetry.space_group_name_H-M   'P 1'
#
loop_
_entity.id
_entity.type
_entity.pdbx_description
1 polymer ?
#
loop_
_entity_poly.entity_id
_entity_poly.type
_entity_poly.pdbx_seq_one_letter_code
_entity_poly.pdbx_strand_id
1 'polypeptide(L)'
;MAFNKLESSNNQEIISEEVGILKELLDDATRGMAGEQGLTTIQHLVELYDEGDYVALTQAISEMTNDDMVVASRYFSLLPLLINISEDVDLAYEVNHKNNIDESYLGKLSETFDVVAESDNARDILEHVNVVPVLTAHPTQVQRKTMLELTNHIHELLRKHRDVKAGLINKDKWYADLRRYVEIMMQTDIIREKKLKVKNEITNVMEYYNSSLIKAITNLSHEFKRLAVEKGIELDNPTPITMGMWIGGDRDGNPFVTAETLKLSATLQSEVILNYYIEKVDNLYRSFSLSSRLTEVSDTVAEMAKHSPDTSVYRENEPYRRAFSYIQSKLIQTLLFFKKGNFSK
;
A
#
# COMPACT_ATOMS: atom_id res chain seq x y z
N MET A 1 18.29 22.17 -2.79
CA MET A 1 19.54 21.85 -3.49
C MET A 1 19.87 20.36 -3.46
N ALA A 2 18.91 19.48 -3.76
CA ALA A 2 19.13 18.02 -3.86
C ALA A 2 18.61 17.43 -5.19
N PHE A 3 18.23 18.28 -6.16
CA PHE A 3 17.64 17.85 -7.43
C PHE A 3 18.66 17.57 -8.56
N ASN A 4 19.96 17.63 -8.31
CA ASN A 4 20.96 17.62 -9.39
C ASN A 4 21.80 16.35 -9.48
N LYS A 5 21.28 15.17 -9.13
CA LYS A 5 21.98 13.89 -9.38
C LYS A 5 21.05 12.72 -9.69
N LEU A 6 20.08 12.92 -10.56
CA LEU A 6 19.42 11.81 -11.23
C LEU A 6 19.89 11.78 -12.68
N GLU A 7 21.05 11.21 -12.92
CA GLU A 7 21.48 10.80 -14.25
C GLU A 7 20.77 9.50 -14.65
N SER A 8 19.53 9.62 -15.12
CA SER A 8 19.00 8.67 -16.08
C SER A 8 18.00 9.42 -16.97
N SER A 9 18.45 9.78 -18.15
CA SER A 9 17.70 10.55 -19.13
C SER A 9 16.30 9.99 -19.43
N ASN A 10 16.09 8.69 -19.29
CA ASN A 10 14.84 8.03 -19.64
C ASN A 10 13.77 8.12 -18.54
N ASN A 11 14.13 8.14 -17.26
CA ASN A 11 13.18 8.19 -16.15
C ASN A 11 12.72 9.63 -15.88
N GLN A 12 13.61 10.61 -15.98
CA GLN A 12 13.24 12.02 -15.90
C GLN A 12 12.25 12.42 -17.00
N GLU A 13 12.39 11.82 -18.20
CA GLU A 13 11.47 12.02 -19.30
C GLU A 13 10.09 11.45 -18.98
N ILE A 14 9.99 10.27 -18.35
CA ILE A 14 8.72 9.65 -17.98
C ILE A 14 8.01 10.44 -16.88
N ILE A 15 8.71 10.83 -15.82
CA ILE A 15 8.16 11.68 -14.75
C ILE A 15 7.66 13.00 -15.34
N SER A 16 8.46 13.65 -16.17
CA SER A 16 8.08 14.91 -16.80
C SER A 16 6.83 14.79 -17.67
N GLU A 17 6.69 13.68 -18.42
CA GLU A 17 5.50 13.38 -19.22
C GLU A 17 4.29 13.13 -18.32
N GLU A 18 4.43 12.32 -17.25
CA GLU A 18 3.33 12.03 -16.32
C GLU A 18 2.87 13.28 -15.58
N VAL A 19 3.80 14.09 -15.09
CA VAL A 19 3.49 15.37 -14.43
C VAL A 19 2.78 16.31 -15.41
N GLY A 20 3.21 16.36 -16.68
CA GLY A 20 2.53 17.13 -17.74
C GLY A 20 1.09 16.68 -17.94
N ILE A 21 0.86 15.37 -18.04
CA ILE A 21 -0.49 14.78 -18.20
C ILE A 21 -1.35 15.09 -16.96
N LEU A 22 -0.82 14.87 -15.76
CA LEU A 22 -1.56 15.10 -14.52
C LEU A 22 -1.93 16.57 -14.33
N LYS A 23 -1.03 17.49 -14.70
CA LYS A 23 -1.30 18.93 -14.68
C LYS A 23 -2.41 19.31 -15.69
N GLU A 24 -2.32 18.81 -16.91
CA GLU A 24 -3.36 19.02 -17.94
C GLU A 24 -4.74 18.54 -17.45
N LEU A 25 -4.79 17.34 -16.86
CA LEU A 25 -6.02 16.78 -16.34
C LEU A 25 -6.57 17.57 -15.12
N LEU A 26 -5.68 18.10 -14.29
CA LEU A 26 -6.08 18.97 -13.18
C LEU A 26 -6.59 20.33 -13.68
N ASP A 27 -5.96 20.89 -14.71
CA ASP A 27 -6.41 22.11 -15.39
C ASP A 27 -7.80 21.90 -16.00
N ASP A 28 -8.02 20.78 -16.68
CA ASP A 28 -9.33 20.40 -17.23
C ASP A 28 -10.40 20.21 -16.15
N ALA A 29 -10.07 19.53 -15.04
CA ALA A 29 -10.97 19.35 -13.92
C ALA A 29 -11.33 20.69 -13.26
N THR A 30 -10.35 21.59 -13.16
CA THR A 30 -10.54 22.96 -12.66
C THR A 30 -11.47 23.78 -13.57
N ARG A 31 -11.24 23.69 -14.88
CA ARG A 31 -12.09 24.32 -15.90
C ARG A 31 -13.52 23.78 -15.81
N GLY A 32 -13.68 22.48 -15.62
CA GLY A 32 -15.00 21.85 -15.43
C GLY A 32 -15.72 22.30 -14.18
N MET A 33 -14.99 22.64 -13.08
CA MET A 33 -15.55 23.06 -11.80
C MET A 33 -15.83 24.57 -11.73
N ALA A 34 -14.91 25.40 -12.23
CA ALA A 34 -14.93 26.87 -12.04
C ALA A 34 -14.95 27.68 -13.35
N GLY A 35 -15.09 27.00 -14.50
CA GLY A 35 -15.02 27.63 -15.82
C GLY A 35 -13.61 28.08 -16.21
N GLU A 36 -13.50 28.71 -17.37
CA GLU A 36 -12.22 29.23 -17.88
C GLU A 36 -11.64 30.32 -16.98
N GLN A 37 -12.52 31.12 -16.39
CA GLN A 37 -12.10 32.21 -15.50
C GLN A 37 -11.40 31.68 -14.23
N GLY A 38 -11.90 30.60 -13.63
CA GLY A 38 -11.25 29.99 -12.47
C GLY A 38 -9.83 29.48 -12.77
N LEU A 39 -9.64 28.84 -13.92
CA LEU A 39 -8.32 28.40 -14.37
C LEU A 39 -7.39 29.59 -14.64
N THR A 40 -7.88 30.63 -15.32
CA THR A 40 -7.10 31.86 -15.59
C THR A 40 -6.66 32.54 -14.29
N THR A 41 -7.52 32.57 -13.27
CA THR A 41 -7.14 33.10 -11.96
C THR A 41 -5.99 32.32 -11.34
N ILE A 42 -6.03 30.98 -11.39
CA ILE A 42 -4.94 30.14 -10.88
C ILE A 42 -3.65 30.38 -11.64
N GLN A 43 -3.70 30.44 -12.97
CA GLN A 43 -2.53 30.69 -13.83
C GLN A 43 -1.91 32.05 -13.50
N HIS A 44 -2.73 33.06 -13.32
CA HIS A 44 -2.25 34.40 -12.90
C HIS A 44 -1.54 34.39 -11.54
N LEU A 45 -2.05 33.64 -10.55
CA LEU A 45 -1.37 33.49 -9.26
C LEU A 45 0.00 32.80 -9.42
N VAL A 46 0.11 31.82 -10.31
CA VAL A 46 1.38 31.14 -10.61
C VAL A 46 2.37 32.11 -11.28
N GLU A 47 1.90 32.89 -12.26
CA GLU A 47 2.73 33.89 -12.94
C GLU A 47 3.29 34.92 -11.95
N LEU A 48 2.48 35.50 -11.10
CA LEU A 48 2.91 36.45 -10.07
C LEU A 48 3.91 35.85 -9.10
N TYR A 49 3.73 34.57 -8.75
CA TYR A 49 4.68 33.87 -7.89
C TYR A 49 6.03 33.65 -8.59
N ASP A 50 6.02 33.22 -9.85
CA ASP A 50 7.23 32.96 -10.62
C ASP A 50 8.02 34.24 -10.95
N GLU A 51 7.32 35.37 -11.13
CA GLU A 51 7.89 36.71 -11.30
C GLU A 51 8.46 37.26 -9.98
N GLY A 52 8.09 36.66 -8.83
CA GLY A 52 8.50 37.14 -7.51
C GLY A 52 7.76 38.40 -7.04
N ASP A 53 6.65 38.76 -7.69
CA ASP A 53 5.82 39.88 -7.28
C ASP A 53 4.83 39.48 -6.15
N TYR A 54 5.37 39.30 -4.96
CA TYR A 54 4.59 38.91 -3.79
C TYR A 54 3.58 39.99 -3.33
N VAL A 55 3.80 41.26 -3.74
CA VAL A 55 2.86 42.34 -3.41
C VAL A 55 1.60 42.21 -4.27
N ALA A 56 1.75 42.09 -5.58
CA ALA A 56 0.64 41.85 -6.49
C ALA A 56 -0.05 40.50 -6.20
N LEU A 57 0.72 39.44 -5.87
CA LEU A 57 0.17 38.15 -5.46
C LEU A 57 -0.73 38.27 -4.23
N THR A 58 -0.27 38.98 -3.17
CA THR A 58 -1.06 39.21 -1.95
C THR A 58 -2.33 39.98 -2.24
N GLN A 59 -2.26 41.00 -3.09
CA GLN A 59 -3.41 41.76 -3.53
C GLN A 59 -4.39 40.87 -4.31
N ALA A 60 -3.93 40.13 -5.31
CA ALA A 60 -4.76 39.25 -6.12
C ALA A 60 -5.51 38.22 -5.22
N ILE A 61 -4.83 37.63 -4.25
CA ILE A 61 -5.47 36.71 -3.28
C ILE A 61 -6.53 37.45 -2.42
N SER A 62 -6.27 38.68 -1.99
CA SER A 62 -7.22 39.45 -1.17
C SER A 62 -8.49 39.86 -1.91
N GLU A 63 -8.43 39.93 -3.24
CA GLU A 63 -9.56 40.30 -4.12
C GLU A 63 -10.38 39.08 -4.56
N MET A 64 -9.91 37.83 -4.30
CA MET A 64 -10.62 36.62 -4.66
C MET A 64 -11.94 36.46 -3.91
N THR A 65 -12.93 35.90 -4.58
CA THR A 65 -14.16 35.44 -3.92
C THR A 65 -13.88 34.18 -3.08
N ASN A 66 -14.78 33.85 -2.15
CA ASN A 66 -14.67 32.62 -1.38
C ASN A 66 -14.65 31.37 -2.28
N ASP A 67 -15.42 31.38 -3.36
CA ASP A 67 -15.47 30.26 -4.30
C ASP A 67 -14.14 30.10 -5.06
N ASP A 68 -13.55 31.23 -5.53
CA ASP A 68 -12.23 31.22 -6.16
C ASP A 68 -11.14 30.74 -5.20
N MET A 69 -11.18 31.19 -3.93
CA MET A 69 -10.24 30.72 -2.90
C MET A 69 -10.35 29.20 -2.66
N VAL A 70 -11.56 28.66 -2.65
CA VAL A 70 -11.78 27.21 -2.52
C VAL A 70 -11.16 26.46 -3.71
N VAL A 71 -11.40 26.92 -4.93
CA VAL A 71 -10.86 26.30 -6.14
C VAL A 71 -9.33 26.37 -6.17
N ALA A 72 -8.75 27.54 -5.90
CA ALA A 72 -7.31 27.75 -5.85
C ALA A 72 -6.64 26.89 -4.76
N SER A 73 -7.21 26.89 -3.54
CA SER A 73 -6.70 26.05 -2.45
C SER A 73 -6.71 24.56 -2.81
N ARG A 74 -7.74 24.10 -3.51
CA ARG A 74 -7.83 22.71 -3.98
C ARG A 74 -6.77 22.43 -5.03
N TYR A 75 -6.65 23.28 -6.03
CA TYR A 75 -5.65 23.12 -7.10
C TYR A 75 -4.24 23.01 -6.52
N PHE A 76 -3.84 23.97 -5.68
CA PHE A 76 -2.51 24.00 -5.07
C PHE A 76 -2.28 22.91 -4.01
N SER A 77 -3.33 22.29 -3.49
CA SER A 77 -3.23 21.11 -2.63
C SER A 77 -3.09 19.82 -3.42
N LEU A 78 -3.77 19.73 -4.58
CA LEU A 78 -3.80 18.51 -5.38
C LEU A 78 -2.61 18.40 -6.33
N LEU A 79 -2.12 19.51 -6.89
CA LEU A 79 -0.98 19.48 -7.82
C LEU A 79 0.26 18.81 -7.20
N PRO A 80 0.75 19.22 -6.02
CA PRO A 80 1.88 18.54 -5.37
C PRO A 80 1.58 17.08 -5.02
N LEU A 81 0.34 16.76 -4.64
CA LEU A 81 -0.05 15.38 -4.36
C LEU A 81 0.06 14.51 -5.61
N LEU A 82 -0.40 14.99 -6.77
CA LEU A 82 -0.32 14.28 -8.04
C LEU A 82 1.14 14.12 -8.50
N ILE A 83 1.97 15.14 -8.33
CA ILE A 83 3.40 15.08 -8.63
C ILE A 83 4.09 14.01 -7.76
N ASN A 84 3.83 14.02 -6.46
CA ASN A 84 4.39 13.03 -5.54
C ASN A 84 3.99 11.60 -5.91
N ILE A 85 2.76 11.38 -6.41
CA ILE A 85 2.34 10.03 -6.87
C ILE A 85 3.20 9.57 -8.05
N SER A 86 3.51 10.44 -9.01
CA SER A 86 4.38 10.11 -10.14
C SER A 86 5.81 9.79 -9.69
N GLU A 87 6.35 10.60 -8.77
CA GLU A 87 7.68 10.38 -8.18
C GLU A 87 7.74 9.05 -7.41
N ASP A 88 6.72 8.73 -6.62
CA ASP A 88 6.64 7.47 -5.87
C ASP A 88 6.58 6.25 -6.80
N VAL A 89 5.84 6.34 -7.92
CA VAL A 89 5.76 5.28 -8.93
C VAL A 89 7.11 5.03 -9.58
N ASP A 90 7.83 6.09 -9.94
CA ASP A 90 9.14 5.96 -10.57
C ASP A 90 10.18 5.43 -9.59
N LEU A 91 10.20 5.94 -8.36
CA LEU A 91 11.06 5.41 -7.29
C LEU A 91 10.82 3.91 -7.07
N ALA A 92 9.56 3.49 -6.98
CA ALA A 92 9.21 2.07 -6.85
C ALA A 92 9.65 1.24 -8.08
N TYR A 93 9.59 1.81 -9.28
CA TYR A 93 10.09 1.17 -10.48
C TYR A 93 11.62 1.01 -10.44
N GLU A 94 12.35 2.05 -10.07
CA GLU A 94 13.80 2.01 -9.93
C GLU A 94 14.26 0.97 -8.90
N VAL A 95 13.62 0.97 -7.73
CA VAL A 95 13.91 -0.02 -6.67
C VAL A 95 13.73 -1.46 -7.16
N ASN A 96 12.74 -1.73 -8.01
CA ASN A 96 12.45 -3.09 -8.48
C ASN A 96 13.27 -3.51 -9.71
N HIS A 97 13.81 -2.58 -10.50
CA HIS A 97 14.41 -2.89 -11.80
C HIS A 97 15.91 -2.55 -11.91
N LYS A 98 16.41 -1.65 -11.07
CA LYS A 98 17.84 -1.34 -11.01
C LYS A 98 18.46 -2.11 -9.85
N ASN A 99 19.37 -3.02 -10.15
CA ASN A 99 20.21 -3.69 -9.14
C ASN A 99 21.19 -2.72 -8.44
N ASN A 100 21.19 -1.45 -8.79
CA ASN A 100 22.03 -0.38 -8.24
C ASN A 100 21.14 0.79 -7.81
N ILE A 101 20.41 0.63 -6.71
CA ILE A 101 19.85 1.77 -6.00
C ILE A 101 21.03 2.52 -5.38
N ASP A 102 21.08 3.83 -5.59
CA ASP A 102 22.07 4.68 -4.95
C ASP A 102 22.06 4.42 -3.43
N GLU A 103 23.17 3.94 -2.93
CA GLU A 103 23.39 3.34 -1.60
C GLU A 103 23.01 4.28 -0.45
N SER A 104 22.72 5.55 -0.75
CA SER A 104 22.46 6.60 0.23
C SER A 104 21.07 6.57 0.87
N TYR A 105 20.08 5.89 0.26
CA TYR A 105 18.67 5.97 0.71
C TYR A 105 18.16 4.74 1.47
N LEU A 106 18.67 3.57 1.15
CA LEU A 106 18.32 2.33 1.83
C LEU A 106 19.63 1.58 2.07
N GLY A 107 20.12 1.57 3.29
CA GLY A 107 21.24 0.71 3.64
C GLY A 107 20.99 -0.68 3.06
N LYS A 108 21.94 -1.23 2.31
CA LYS A 108 21.76 -2.54 1.70
C LYS A 108 21.67 -3.58 2.79
N LEU A 109 20.53 -4.23 2.87
CA LEU A 109 20.35 -5.37 3.77
C LEU A 109 21.48 -6.40 3.54
N SER A 110 21.94 -6.58 2.30
CA SER A 110 23.07 -7.44 1.93
C SER A 110 24.39 -7.06 2.63
N GLU A 111 24.70 -5.78 2.77
CA GLU A 111 25.93 -5.31 3.46
C GLU A 111 25.87 -5.62 4.97
N THR A 112 24.67 -5.47 5.57
CA THR A 112 24.48 -5.87 6.96
C THR A 112 24.72 -7.37 7.12
N PHE A 113 24.27 -8.20 6.16
CA PHE A 113 24.55 -9.64 6.17
C PHE A 113 26.02 -9.95 5.97
N ASP A 114 26.77 -9.18 5.16
CA ASP A 114 28.21 -9.34 5.01
C ASP A 114 28.91 -9.17 6.36
N VAL A 115 28.57 -8.10 7.09
CA VAL A 115 29.17 -7.82 8.41
C VAL A 115 28.77 -8.88 9.45
N VAL A 116 27.48 -9.26 9.49
CA VAL A 116 26.98 -10.25 10.46
C VAL A 116 27.57 -11.64 10.20
N ALA A 117 27.77 -12.02 8.92
CA ALA A 117 28.30 -13.33 8.54
C ALA A 117 29.78 -13.53 9.00
N GLU A 118 30.52 -12.46 9.28
CA GLU A 118 31.87 -12.52 9.86
C GLU A 118 31.87 -12.90 11.36
N SER A 119 30.71 -12.89 12.01
CA SER A 119 30.59 -13.18 13.43
C SER A 119 30.46 -14.70 13.69
N ASP A 120 31.13 -15.19 14.74
CA ASP A 120 31.04 -16.60 15.16
C ASP A 120 29.61 -17.03 15.57
N ASN A 121 28.75 -16.08 15.93
CA ASN A 121 27.38 -16.31 16.33
C ASN A 121 26.34 -15.71 15.34
N ALA A 122 26.73 -15.60 14.07
CA ALA A 122 25.88 -15.01 13.02
C ALA A 122 24.48 -15.62 12.94
N ARG A 123 24.37 -16.96 13.03
CA ARG A 123 23.07 -17.66 13.04
C ARG A 123 22.18 -17.19 14.20
N ASP A 124 22.72 -17.17 15.44
CA ASP A 124 21.98 -16.77 16.63
C ASP A 124 21.51 -15.32 16.53
N ILE A 125 22.37 -14.42 16.05
CA ILE A 125 22.02 -13.02 15.81
C ILE A 125 20.83 -12.93 14.82
N LEU A 126 20.90 -13.61 13.66
CA LEU A 126 19.89 -13.52 12.62
C LEU A 126 18.56 -14.18 13.01
N GLU A 127 18.58 -15.25 13.81
CA GLU A 127 17.37 -15.89 14.32
C GLU A 127 16.63 -15.03 15.37
N HIS A 128 17.35 -14.18 16.10
CA HIS A 128 16.79 -13.35 17.16
C HIS A 128 16.53 -11.89 16.76
N VAL A 129 16.92 -11.50 15.54
CA VAL A 129 16.56 -10.16 15.02
C VAL A 129 15.04 -10.01 14.96
N ASN A 130 14.54 -9.00 15.65
CA ASN A 130 13.13 -8.64 15.60
C ASN A 130 12.96 -7.12 15.73
N VAL A 131 12.59 -6.47 14.65
CA VAL A 131 12.21 -5.06 14.62
C VAL A 131 10.70 -4.96 14.78
N VAL A 132 10.22 -4.15 15.72
CA VAL A 132 8.80 -4.00 16.02
C VAL A 132 8.33 -2.58 15.66
N PRO A 133 7.94 -2.31 14.38
CA PRO A 133 7.28 -1.06 14.03
C PRO A 133 5.91 -1.00 14.70
N VAL A 134 5.65 0.08 15.45
CA VAL A 134 4.39 0.25 16.17
C VAL A 134 3.53 1.28 15.47
N LEU A 135 2.34 0.87 15.02
CA LEU A 135 1.37 1.76 14.40
C LEU A 135 0.65 2.60 15.46
N THR A 136 0.77 3.92 15.33
CA THR A 136 0.17 4.90 16.24
C THR A 136 -0.86 5.75 15.52
N ALA A 137 -1.89 6.22 16.23
CA ALA A 137 -2.82 7.22 15.70
C ALA A 137 -2.13 8.59 15.63
N HIS A 138 -2.18 9.23 14.45
CA HIS A 138 -1.65 10.58 14.30
C HIS A 138 -2.81 11.60 14.38
N PRO A 139 -2.81 12.51 15.37
CA PRO A 139 -3.93 13.44 15.58
C PRO A 139 -4.18 14.37 14.38
N THR A 140 -3.14 14.63 13.57
CA THR A 140 -3.20 15.51 12.40
C THR A 140 -3.58 14.80 11.10
N GLN A 141 -3.82 13.48 11.13
CA GLN A 141 -4.27 12.76 9.95
C GLN A 141 -5.76 13.08 9.68
N VAL A 142 -5.99 14.18 8.98
CA VAL A 142 -7.32 14.68 8.61
C VAL A 142 -7.79 14.20 7.24
N GLN A 143 -6.93 13.55 6.46
CA GLN A 143 -7.23 13.10 5.11
C GLN A 143 -8.35 12.05 5.09
N ARG A 144 -9.27 12.16 4.14
CA ARG A 144 -10.37 11.20 3.99
C ARG A 144 -9.87 9.89 3.36
N LYS A 145 -10.46 8.75 3.77
CA LYS A 145 -10.19 7.45 3.18
C LYS A 145 -10.40 7.45 1.65
N THR A 146 -11.45 8.13 1.18
CA THR A 146 -11.73 8.29 -0.25
C THR A 146 -10.59 8.97 -1.02
N MET A 147 -9.90 9.93 -0.40
CA MET A 147 -8.73 10.55 -1.03
C MET A 147 -7.57 9.55 -1.16
N LEU A 148 -7.33 8.72 -0.15
CA LEU A 148 -6.32 7.66 -0.22
C LEU A 148 -6.67 6.61 -1.30
N GLU A 149 -7.94 6.23 -1.41
CA GLU A 149 -8.41 5.31 -2.46
C GLU A 149 -8.20 5.89 -3.86
N LEU A 150 -8.52 7.18 -4.06
CA LEU A 150 -8.29 7.88 -5.34
C LEU A 150 -6.79 7.97 -5.67
N THR A 151 -5.97 8.32 -4.67
CA THR A 151 -4.50 8.32 -4.80
C THR A 151 -3.98 6.94 -5.24
N ASN A 152 -4.45 5.86 -4.61
CA ASN A 152 -4.07 4.50 -4.98
C ASN A 152 -4.51 4.14 -6.41
N HIS A 153 -5.69 4.56 -6.85
CA HIS A 153 -6.13 4.31 -8.23
C HIS A 153 -5.26 5.04 -9.26
N ILE A 154 -4.91 6.31 -9.00
CA ILE A 154 -4.00 7.08 -9.85
C ILE A 154 -2.62 6.43 -9.88
N HIS A 155 -2.07 6.04 -8.72
CA HIS A 155 -0.80 5.32 -8.60
C HIS A 155 -0.79 4.03 -9.44
N GLU A 156 -1.84 3.20 -9.35
CA GLU A 156 -1.95 1.98 -10.16
C GLU A 156 -2.07 2.24 -11.67
N LEU A 157 -2.67 3.36 -12.08
CA LEU A 157 -2.71 3.76 -13.48
C LEU A 157 -1.34 4.23 -13.98
N LEU A 158 -0.63 5.05 -13.19
CA LEU A 158 0.72 5.52 -13.54
C LEU A 158 1.72 4.36 -13.61
N ARG A 159 1.63 3.36 -12.74
CA ARG A 159 2.44 2.13 -12.85
C ARG A 159 2.29 1.42 -14.21
N LYS A 160 1.14 1.56 -14.86
CA LYS A 160 0.86 0.98 -16.19
C LYS A 160 1.27 1.89 -17.34
N HIS A 161 1.75 3.10 -17.08
CA HIS A 161 2.08 4.07 -18.14
C HIS A 161 3.16 3.54 -19.08
N ARG A 162 4.17 2.82 -18.57
CA ARG A 162 5.22 2.19 -19.39
C ARG A 162 4.64 1.14 -20.36
N ASP A 163 3.66 0.37 -19.94
CA ASP A 163 2.94 -0.60 -20.79
C ASP A 163 2.06 0.11 -21.82
N VAL A 164 1.48 1.26 -21.48
CA VAL A 164 0.76 2.12 -22.43
C VAL A 164 1.72 2.64 -23.50
N LYS A 165 2.91 3.13 -23.12
CA LYS A 165 3.95 3.58 -24.08
C LYS A 165 4.43 2.45 -24.99
N ALA A 166 4.49 1.23 -24.47
CA ALA A 166 4.83 0.03 -25.24
C ALA A 166 3.70 -0.50 -26.14
N GLY A 167 2.51 0.12 -26.08
CA GLY A 167 1.34 -0.31 -26.85
C GLY A 167 0.65 -1.57 -26.34
N LEU A 168 1.00 -2.03 -25.14
CA LEU A 168 0.40 -3.21 -24.51
C LEU A 168 -0.96 -2.90 -23.87
N ILE A 169 -1.19 -1.64 -23.51
CA ILE A 169 -2.44 -1.14 -22.93
C ILE A 169 -3.00 -0.03 -23.82
N ASN A 170 -4.33 -0.02 -23.99
CA ASN A 170 -5.01 1.01 -24.78
C ASN A 170 -4.86 2.39 -24.12
N LYS A 171 -4.23 3.33 -24.83
CA LYS A 171 -3.91 4.67 -24.36
C LYS A 171 -5.18 5.49 -24.05
N ASP A 172 -6.18 5.44 -24.91
CA ASP A 172 -7.38 6.28 -24.74
C ASP A 172 -8.18 5.85 -23.52
N LYS A 173 -8.29 4.55 -23.29
CA LYS A 173 -8.93 4.02 -22.07
C LYS A 173 -8.17 4.38 -20.82
N TRP A 174 -6.83 4.23 -20.83
CA TRP A 174 -5.98 4.59 -19.71
C TRP A 174 -6.09 6.07 -19.36
N TYR A 175 -6.04 6.95 -20.38
CA TYR A 175 -6.18 8.40 -20.20
C TYR A 175 -7.57 8.77 -19.67
N ALA A 176 -8.64 8.16 -20.20
CA ALA A 176 -10.00 8.37 -19.72
C ALA A 176 -10.20 7.94 -18.25
N ASP A 177 -9.60 6.81 -17.85
CA ASP A 177 -9.64 6.34 -16.47
C ASP A 177 -8.87 7.29 -15.55
N LEU A 178 -7.67 7.76 -15.93
CA LEU A 178 -6.88 8.71 -15.18
C LEU A 178 -7.62 10.05 -15.01
N ARG A 179 -8.17 10.58 -16.10
CA ARG A 179 -9.00 11.79 -16.11
C ARG A 179 -10.15 11.69 -15.11
N ARG A 180 -10.90 10.60 -15.16
CA ARG A 180 -12.02 10.37 -14.25
C ARG A 180 -11.60 10.44 -12.77
N TYR A 181 -10.46 9.85 -12.38
CA TYR A 181 -10.02 9.88 -10.99
C TYR A 181 -9.52 11.26 -10.56
N VAL A 182 -8.85 12.01 -11.44
CA VAL A 182 -8.45 13.40 -11.16
C VAL A 182 -9.68 14.30 -11.02
N GLU A 183 -10.68 14.17 -11.88
CA GLU A 183 -11.95 14.92 -11.80
C GLU A 183 -12.69 14.62 -10.48
N ILE A 184 -12.79 13.33 -10.09
CA ILE A 184 -13.40 12.94 -8.80
C ILE A 184 -12.60 13.51 -7.63
N MET A 185 -11.26 13.45 -7.69
CA MET A 185 -10.37 13.99 -6.66
C MET A 185 -10.56 15.49 -6.49
N MET A 186 -10.68 16.23 -7.60
CA MET A 186 -10.94 17.68 -7.58
C MET A 186 -12.29 18.03 -6.93
N GLN A 187 -13.29 17.15 -6.97
CA GLN A 187 -14.63 17.36 -6.41
C GLN A 187 -14.85 16.68 -5.04
N THR A 188 -13.86 15.94 -4.54
CA THR A 188 -13.95 15.24 -3.25
C THR A 188 -13.39 16.10 -2.13
N ASP A 189 -14.09 16.23 -1.01
CA ASP A 189 -13.56 16.96 0.15
C ASP A 189 -12.25 16.34 0.65
N ILE A 190 -11.20 17.15 0.75
CA ILE A 190 -9.87 16.73 1.17
C ILE A 190 -9.85 16.49 2.69
N ILE A 191 -10.49 17.39 3.44
CA ILE A 191 -10.45 17.42 4.90
C ILE A 191 -11.74 16.86 5.48
N ARG A 192 -11.63 16.20 6.63
CA ARG A 192 -12.78 15.74 7.41
C ARG A 192 -13.24 16.82 8.36
N GLU A 193 -14.51 17.15 8.31
CA GLU A 193 -15.14 18.08 9.26
C GLU A 193 -15.32 17.45 10.66
N LYS A 194 -15.52 16.13 10.72
CA LYS A 194 -15.79 15.42 11.98
C LYS A 194 -14.57 14.62 12.44
N LYS A 195 -14.22 14.78 13.72
CA LYS A 195 -13.18 13.98 14.36
C LYS A 195 -13.51 12.48 14.25
N LEU A 196 -12.50 11.67 13.93
CA LEU A 196 -12.64 10.21 13.89
C LEU A 196 -12.94 9.67 15.30
N LYS A 197 -13.77 8.63 15.33
CA LYS A 197 -13.89 7.76 16.50
C LYS A 197 -12.78 6.72 16.47
N VAL A 198 -12.33 6.26 17.63
CA VAL A 198 -11.28 5.23 17.75
C VAL A 198 -11.53 4.00 16.87
N LYS A 199 -12.80 3.56 16.76
CA LYS A 199 -13.19 2.48 15.84
C LYS A 199 -12.81 2.77 14.37
N ASN A 200 -13.01 4.00 13.92
CA ASN A 200 -12.69 4.39 12.54
C ASN A 200 -11.17 4.45 12.33
N GLU A 201 -10.42 4.89 13.34
CA GLU A 201 -8.95 4.91 13.29
C GLU A 201 -8.40 3.48 13.16
N ILE A 202 -8.90 2.54 13.98
CA ILE A 202 -8.53 1.12 13.88
C ILE A 202 -8.84 0.58 12.48
N THR A 203 -10.05 0.81 11.97
CA THR A 203 -10.47 0.32 10.64
C THR A 203 -9.60 0.89 9.52
N ASN A 204 -9.26 2.18 9.59
CA ASN A 204 -8.42 2.82 8.56
C ASN A 204 -7.01 2.22 8.52
N VAL A 205 -6.43 1.93 9.70
CA VAL A 205 -5.09 1.33 9.77
C VAL A 205 -5.07 -0.09 9.22
N MET A 206 -6.17 -0.84 9.37
CA MET A 206 -6.27 -2.18 8.78
C MET A 206 -6.12 -2.18 7.25
N GLU A 207 -6.46 -1.08 6.57
CA GLU A 207 -6.27 -0.97 5.13
C GLU A 207 -4.78 -0.98 4.72
N TYR A 208 -3.88 -0.44 5.54
CA TYR A 208 -2.44 -0.50 5.27
C TYR A 208 -1.91 -1.93 5.30
N TYR A 209 -2.48 -2.80 6.15
CA TYR A 209 -2.12 -4.21 6.13
C TYR A 209 -2.53 -4.87 4.81
N ASN A 210 -3.74 -4.60 4.31
CA ASN A 210 -4.24 -5.17 3.07
C ASN A 210 -3.50 -4.62 1.84
N SER A 211 -3.25 -3.31 1.81
CA SER A 211 -2.70 -2.64 0.63
C SER A 211 -1.19 -2.84 0.46
N SER A 212 -0.43 -2.88 1.56
CA SER A 212 1.04 -2.85 1.49
C SER A 212 1.77 -3.69 2.53
N LEU A 213 1.44 -3.57 3.83
CA LEU A 213 2.29 -4.08 4.90
C LEU A 213 2.47 -5.60 4.86
N ILE A 214 1.40 -6.39 4.68
CA ILE A 214 1.52 -7.86 4.65
C ILE A 214 2.46 -8.29 3.52
N LYS A 215 2.31 -7.70 2.34
CA LYS A 215 3.16 -8.01 1.18
C LYS A 215 4.62 -7.59 1.43
N ALA A 216 4.84 -6.39 1.95
CA ALA A 216 6.16 -5.86 2.23
C ALA A 216 6.90 -6.73 3.28
N ILE A 217 6.24 -7.09 4.38
CA ILE A 217 6.79 -7.95 5.43
C ILE A 217 7.13 -9.33 4.88
N THR A 218 6.23 -9.91 4.07
CA THR A 218 6.46 -11.22 3.44
C THR A 218 7.67 -11.18 2.51
N ASN A 219 7.78 -10.16 1.66
CA ASN A 219 8.90 -10.00 0.74
C ASN A 219 10.21 -9.80 1.50
N LEU A 220 10.22 -8.97 2.54
CA LEU A 220 11.40 -8.75 3.36
C LEU A 220 11.84 -10.03 4.10
N SER A 221 10.89 -10.80 4.62
CA SER A 221 11.20 -12.08 5.28
C SER A 221 11.80 -13.11 4.31
N HIS A 222 11.30 -13.14 3.07
CA HIS A 222 11.89 -13.99 2.02
C HIS A 222 13.30 -13.53 1.64
N GLU A 223 13.51 -12.22 1.46
CA GLU A 223 14.81 -11.67 1.14
C GLU A 223 15.82 -11.88 2.27
N PHE A 224 15.39 -11.69 3.51
CA PHE A 224 16.19 -11.97 4.70
C PHE A 224 16.68 -13.43 4.72
N LYS A 225 15.76 -14.37 4.47
CA LYS A 225 16.10 -15.81 4.40
C LYS A 225 17.02 -16.12 3.21
N ARG A 226 16.79 -15.50 2.05
CA ARG A 226 17.62 -15.68 0.85
C ARG A 226 19.05 -15.24 1.12
N LEU A 227 19.24 -14.06 1.71
CA LEU A 227 20.57 -13.52 2.04
C LEU A 227 21.29 -14.40 3.07
N ALA A 228 20.60 -14.91 4.07
CA ALA A 228 21.19 -15.86 5.04
C ALA A 228 21.72 -17.11 4.34
N VAL A 229 20.92 -17.72 3.45
CA VAL A 229 21.32 -18.90 2.68
C VAL A 229 22.52 -18.60 1.78
N GLU A 230 22.60 -17.43 1.14
CA GLU A 230 23.75 -16.99 0.33
C GLU A 230 25.05 -16.90 1.16
N LYS A 231 24.94 -16.61 2.45
CA LYS A 231 26.07 -16.63 3.38
C LYS A 231 26.33 -17.99 4.04
N GLY A 232 25.61 -19.03 3.60
CA GLY A 232 25.75 -20.38 4.17
C GLY A 232 25.10 -20.53 5.54
N ILE A 233 24.22 -19.62 5.95
CA ILE A 233 23.54 -19.62 7.24
C ILE A 233 22.11 -20.14 7.03
N GLU A 234 21.80 -21.31 7.58
CA GLU A 234 20.44 -21.83 7.60
C GLU A 234 19.69 -21.29 8.82
N LEU A 235 18.53 -20.67 8.57
CA LEU A 235 17.63 -20.12 9.58
C LEU A 235 16.35 -20.97 9.63
N ASP A 236 15.92 -21.34 10.84
CA ASP A 236 14.73 -22.19 11.00
C ASP A 236 13.45 -21.42 10.70
N ASN A 237 13.21 -20.32 11.38
CA ASN A 237 11.97 -19.55 11.19
C ASN A 237 12.18 -18.05 11.49
N PRO A 238 12.96 -17.34 10.68
CA PRO A 238 13.27 -15.94 10.94
C PRO A 238 12.02 -15.06 10.82
N THR A 239 11.78 -14.25 11.84
CA THR A 239 10.70 -13.25 11.87
C THR A 239 11.29 -11.86 12.10
N PRO A 240 12.01 -11.28 11.13
CA PRO A 240 12.77 -10.05 11.34
C PRO A 240 11.90 -8.84 11.64
N ILE A 241 10.60 -8.91 11.33
CA ILE A 241 9.63 -7.85 11.63
C ILE A 241 8.39 -8.44 12.29
N THR A 242 7.99 -7.81 13.39
CA THR A 242 6.72 -8.06 14.08
C THR A 242 5.98 -6.73 14.24
N MET A 243 4.77 -6.62 13.70
CA MET A 243 4.01 -5.37 13.79
C MET A 243 3.40 -5.17 15.19
N GLY A 244 3.67 -4.00 15.78
CA GLY A 244 2.98 -3.53 16.96
C GLY A 244 1.78 -2.62 16.62
N MET A 245 0.80 -2.52 17.53
CA MET A 245 -0.40 -1.73 17.35
C MET A 245 -0.76 -0.99 18.62
N TRP A 246 -0.69 0.34 18.58
CA TRP A 246 -1.15 1.20 19.69
C TRP A 246 -2.58 1.70 19.50
N ILE A 247 -3.06 1.76 18.27
CA ILE A 247 -4.39 2.29 17.95
C ILE A 247 -5.45 1.34 18.52
N GLY A 248 -6.29 1.88 19.40
CA GLY A 248 -7.30 1.11 20.14
C GLY A 248 -6.79 0.40 21.39
N GLY A 249 -5.48 0.47 21.70
CA GLY A 249 -4.86 -0.13 22.89
C GLY A 249 -4.28 0.90 23.86
N ASP A 250 -3.74 1.99 23.35
CA ASP A 250 -3.16 3.08 24.14
C ASP A 250 -4.26 3.94 24.79
N ARG A 251 -4.20 4.02 26.13
CA ARG A 251 -5.19 4.72 26.98
C ARG A 251 -4.71 6.08 27.45
N ASP A 252 -3.48 6.47 27.14
CA ASP A 252 -2.89 7.69 27.65
C ASP A 252 -3.70 8.91 27.21
N GLY A 253 -4.36 9.55 28.18
CA GLY A 253 -5.19 10.73 27.99
C GLY A 253 -6.43 10.55 27.11
N ASN A 254 -6.75 9.34 26.63
CA ASN A 254 -7.88 9.07 25.75
C ASN A 254 -8.99 8.25 26.46
N PRO A 255 -10.06 8.88 26.98
CA PRO A 255 -11.14 8.19 27.69
C PRO A 255 -11.96 7.25 26.79
N PHE A 256 -11.83 7.34 25.47
CA PHE A 256 -12.56 6.51 24.51
C PHE A 256 -11.84 5.21 24.18
N VAL A 257 -10.61 5.01 24.69
CA VAL A 257 -9.90 3.74 24.58
C VAL A 257 -10.21 2.88 25.80
N THR A 258 -11.04 1.87 25.60
CA THR A 258 -11.55 0.96 26.62
C THR A 258 -11.11 -0.48 26.35
N ALA A 259 -11.46 -1.43 27.24
CA ALA A 259 -11.24 -2.85 27.00
C ALA A 259 -11.97 -3.34 25.75
N GLU A 260 -13.15 -2.77 25.45
CA GLU A 260 -13.93 -3.08 24.26
C GLU A 260 -13.24 -2.62 22.97
N THR A 261 -12.60 -1.43 22.98
CA THR A 261 -11.82 -0.96 21.83
C THR A 261 -10.59 -1.80 21.58
N LEU A 262 -9.89 -2.24 22.62
CA LEU A 262 -8.77 -3.17 22.52
C LEU A 262 -9.23 -4.53 21.93
N LYS A 263 -10.34 -5.06 22.42
CA LYS A 263 -10.94 -6.29 21.90
C LYS A 263 -11.33 -6.13 20.43
N LEU A 264 -11.92 -5.01 20.06
CA LEU A 264 -12.25 -4.68 18.66
C LEU A 264 -10.99 -4.63 17.80
N SER A 265 -9.93 -3.95 18.26
CA SER A 265 -8.65 -3.86 17.55
C SER A 265 -8.07 -5.24 17.27
N ALA A 266 -7.99 -6.11 18.29
CA ALA A 266 -7.50 -7.47 18.14
C ALA A 266 -8.37 -8.31 17.20
N THR A 267 -9.71 -8.11 17.23
CA THR A 267 -10.63 -8.79 16.31
C THR A 267 -10.36 -8.38 14.86
N LEU A 268 -10.29 -7.09 14.59
CA LEU A 268 -10.08 -6.58 13.24
C LEU A 268 -8.71 -6.99 12.67
N GLN A 269 -7.65 -7.01 13.49
CA GLN A 269 -6.34 -7.53 13.10
C GLN A 269 -6.42 -9.02 12.73
N SER A 270 -7.11 -9.81 13.56
CA SER A 270 -7.33 -11.24 13.30
C SER A 270 -8.15 -11.47 12.02
N GLU A 271 -9.19 -10.65 11.78
CA GLU A 271 -9.98 -10.73 10.55
C GLU A 271 -9.15 -10.44 9.30
N VAL A 272 -8.30 -9.43 9.33
CA VAL A 272 -7.42 -9.07 8.20
C VAL A 272 -6.51 -10.23 7.84
N ILE A 273 -5.76 -10.77 8.81
CA ILE A 273 -4.80 -11.83 8.52
C ILE A 273 -5.47 -13.16 8.12
N LEU A 274 -6.61 -13.49 8.74
CA LEU A 274 -7.35 -14.70 8.39
C LEU A 274 -7.96 -14.60 6.97
N ASN A 275 -8.49 -13.45 6.58
CA ASN A 275 -8.97 -13.23 5.22
C ASN A 275 -7.83 -13.36 4.21
N TYR A 276 -6.66 -12.80 4.51
CA TYR A 276 -5.47 -12.96 3.67
C TYR A 276 -5.08 -14.43 3.51
N TYR A 277 -5.04 -15.21 4.59
CA TYR A 277 -4.72 -16.64 4.51
C TYR A 277 -5.77 -17.42 3.73
N ILE A 278 -7.07 -17.12 3.93
CA ILE A 278 -8.16 -17.76 3.19
C ILE A 278 -7.99 -17.52 1.68
N GLU A 279 -7.67 -16.29 1.26
CA GLU A 279 -7.41 -15.96 -0.14
C GLU A 279 -6.20 -16.71 -0.69
N LYS A 280 -5.09 -16.76 0.04
CA LYS A 280 -3.89 -17.47 -0.39
C LYS A 280 -4.11 -18.97 -0.51
N VAL A 281 -4.83 -19.57 0.43
CA VAL A 281 -5.19 -20.99 0.39
C VAL A 281 -6.16 -21.27 -0.75
N ASP A 282 -7.10 -20.36 -1.07
CA ASP A 282 -7.97 -20.49 -2.23
C ASP A 282 -7.18 -20.50 -3.55
N ASN A 283 -6.18 -19.63 -3.66
CA ASN A 283 -5.29 -19.62 -4.82
C ASN A 283 -4.49 -20.93 -4.97
N LEU A 284 -3.98 -21.46 -3.85
CA LEU A 284 -3.32 -22.77 -3.84
C LEU A 284 -4.30 -23.90 -4.22
N TYR A 285 -5.51 -23.90 -3.64
CA TYR A 285 -6.56 -24.85 -3.98
C TYR A 285 -6.87 -24.87 -5.48
N ARG A 286 -6.89 -23.71 -6.13
CA ARG A 286 -7.15 -23.60 -7.58
C ARG A 286 -5.96 -24.06 -8.42
N SER A 287 -4.73 -23.81 -7.96
CA SER A 287 -3.50 -24.06 -8.74
C SER A 287 -2.97 -25.47 -8.59
N PHE A 288 -3.13 -26.12 -7.42
CA PHE A 288 -2.52 -27.41 -7.09
C PHE A 288 -3.42 -28.60 -7.43
N SER A 289 -3.60 -28.86 -8.70
CA SER A 289 -4.35 -30.03 -9.21
C SER A 289 -3.49 -31.28 -9.36
N LEU A 290 -2.45 -31.46 -8.53
CA LEU A 290 -1.52 -32.59 -8.61
C LEU A 290 -2.24 -33.91 -8.33
N SER A 291 -2.08 -34.85 -9.26
CA SER A 291 -2.70 -36.16 -9.18
C SER A 291 -1.82 -37.16 -8.39
N SER A 292 -2.41 -37.86 -7.43
CA SER A 292 -1.74 -38.96 -6.72
C SER A 292 -1.34 -40.14 -7.60
N ARG A 293 -1.80 -40.15 -8.86
CA ARG A 293 -1.37 -41.15 -9.85
C ARG A 293 -0.03 -40.80 -10.50
N LEU A 294 0.40 -39.54 -10.41
CA LEU A 294 1.58 -38.99 -11.08
C LEU A 294 2.63 -38.44 -10.11
N THR A 295 2.23 -38.17 -8.88
CA THR A 295 3.07 -37.51 -7.87
C THR A 295 2.93 -38.26 -6.56
N GLU A 296 4.03 -38.49 -5.87
CA GLU A 296 4.03 -39.02 -4.51
C GLU A 296 3.40 -37.98 -3.55
N VAL A 297 2.66 -38.49 -2.59
CA VAL A 297 1.91 -37.69 -1.62
C VAL A 297 2.36 -38.08 -0.24
N SER A 298 2.80 -37.11 0.57
CA SER A 298 3.17 -37.39 1.96
C SER A 298 1.97 -37.82 2.81
N ASP A 299 2.21 -38.64 3.82
CA ASP A 299 1.17 -39.09 4.75
C ASP A 299 0.41 -37.95 5.39
N THR A 300 1.09 -36.85 5.69
CA THR A 300 0.46 -35.64 6.25
C THR A 300 -0.59 -35.03 5.31
N VAL A 301 -0.25 -34.89 4.02
CA VAL A 301 -1.18 -34.37 3.02
C VAL A 301 -2.34 -35.35 2.78
N ALA A 302 -2.05 -36.64 2.73
CA ALA A 302 -3.06 -37.67 2.58
C ALA A 302 -4.06 -37.67 3.75
N GLU A 303 -3.57 -37.51 4.98
CA GLU A 303 -4.42 -37.43 6.16
C GLU A 303 -5.31 -36.16 6.17
N MET A 304 -4.73 -34.98 5.84
CA MET A 304 -5.50 -33.75 5.69
C MET A 304 -6.60 -33.88 4.62
N ALA A 305 -6.29 -34.54 3.51
CA ALA A 305 -7.23 -34.76 2.40
C ALA A 305 -8.45 -35.61 2.81
N LYS A 306 -8.31 -36.55 3.77
CA LYS A 306 -9.43 -37.34 4.29
C LYS A 306 -10.47 -36.47 5.02
N HIS A 307 -10.03 -35.39 5.66
CA HIS A 307 -10.87 -34.45 6.40
C HIS A 307 -11.44 -33.32 5.55
N SER A 308 -11.23 -33.36 4.24
CA SER A 308 -11.69 -32.32 3.31
C SER A 308 -13.22 -32.27 3.25
N PRO A 309 -13.85 -31.09 3.29
CA PRO A 309 -15.24 -30.91 3.00
C PRO A 309 -15.56 -31.05 1.49
N ASP A 310 -14.53 -31.08 0.64
CA ASP A 310 -14.70 -31.27 -0.80
C ASP A 310 -14.93 -32.74 -1.13
N THR A 311 -16.16 -33.07 -1.48
CA THR A 311 -16.61 -34.43 -1.83
C THR A 311 -16.74 -34.67 -3.33
N SER A 312 -16.20 -33.76 -4.16
CA SER A 312 -16.29 -33.88 -5.61
C SER A 312 -15.54 -35.11 -6.12
N VAL A 313 -16.24 -35.96 -6.86
CA VAL A 313 -15.65 -37.16 -7.51
C VAL A 313 -14.54 -36.82 -8.49
N TYR A 314 -14.58 -35.63 -9.08
CA TYR A 314 -13.50 -35.15 -10.00
C TYR A 314 -12.19 -34.85 -9.29
N ARG A 315 -12.18 -34.76 -7.95
CA ARG A 315 -11.00 -34.45 -7.12
C ARG A 315 -10.55 -35.62 -6.25
N GLU A 316 -11.06 -36.80 -6.52
CA GLU A 316 -10.71 -38.01 -5.77
C GLU A 316 -9.22 -38.28 -5.78
N ASN A 317 -8.55 -38.04 -6.91
CA ASN A 317 -7.12 -38.23 -7.10
C ASN A 317 -6.29 -36.93 -6.91
N GLU A 318 -6.85 -35.86 -6.34
CA GLU A 318 -6.19 -34.56 -6.11
C GLU A 318 -6.02 -34.29 -4.60
N PRO A 319 -5.17 -35.02 -3.89
CA PRO A 319 -5.06 -34.93 -2.42
C PRO A 319 -4.57 -33.56 -1.95
N TYR A 320 -3.70 -32.88 -2.67
CA TYR A 320 -3.26 -31.51 -2.32
C TYR A 320 -4.42 -30.52 -2.33
N ARG A 321 -5.26 -30.55 -3.37
CA ARG A 321 -6.44 -29.68 -3.46
C ARG A 321 -7.42 -29.99 -2.32
N ARG A 322 -7.64 -31.25 -2.01
CA ARG A 322 -8.50 -31.63 -0.88
C ARG A 322 -7.93 -31.19 0.46
N ALA A 323 -6.60 -31.27 0.67
CA ALA A 323 -5.93 -30.77 1.86
C ALA A 323 -6.10 -29.25 2.00
N PHE A 324 -5.93 -28.47 0.91
CA PHE A 324 -6.17 -27.03 0.93
C PHE A 324 -7.63 -26.68 1.24
N SER A 325 -8.59 -27.44 0.73
CA SER A 325 -10.01 -27.27 1.10
C SER A 325 -10.25 -27.49 2.60
N TYR A 326 -9.60 -28.48 3.20
CA TYR A 326 -9.65 -28.69 4.65
C TYR A 326 -9.04 -27.52 5.42
N ILE A 327 -7.86 -27.05 5.05
CA ILE A 327 -7.20 -25.89 5.67
C ILE A 327 -8.10 -24.64 5.56
N GLN A 328 -8.65 -24.37 4.38
CA GLN A 328 -9.54 -23.24 4.15
C GLN A 328 -10.77 -23.30 5.06
N SER A 329 -11.37 -24.48 5.20
CA SER A 329 -12.53 -24.68 6.08
C SER A 329 -12.21 -24.37 7.56
N LYS A 330 -11.00 -24.72 8.02
CA LYS A 330 -10.54 -24.40 9.38
C LYS A 330 -10.31 -22.92 9.58
N LEU A 331 -9.69 -22.24 8.61
CA LEU A 331 -9.49 -20.79 8.65
C LEU A 331 -10.83 -20.04 8.68
N ILE A 332 -11.82 -20.47 7.87
CA ILE A 332 -13.17 -19.89 7.87
C ILE A 332 -13.86 -20.11 9.23
N GLN A 333 -13.76 -21.30 9.83
CA GLN A 333 -14.32 -21.56 11.16
C GLN A 333 -13.68 -20.67 12.23
N THR A 334 -12.36 -20.47 12.17
CA THR A 334 -11.62 -19.58 13.07
C THR A 334 -12.08 -18.13 12.91
N LEU A 335 -12.21 -17.64 11.65
CA LEU A 335 -12.72 -16.31 11.36
C LEU A 335 -14.13 -16.09 11.93
N LEU A 336 -15.04 -17.06 11.75
CA LEU A 336 -16.39 -17.00 12.29
C LEU A 336 -16.42 -17.02 13.82
N PHE A 337 -15.47 -17.72 14.46
CA PHE A 337 -15.32 -17.71 15.92
C PHE A 337 -14.96 -16.30 16.42
N PHE A 338 -13.99 -15.63 15.82
CA PHE A 338 -13.64 -14.26 16.17
C PHE A 338 -14.77 -13.27 15.91
N LYS A 339 -15.47 -13.36 14.78
CA LYS A 339 -16.63 -12.49 14.45
C LYS A 339 -17.78 -12.60 15.46
N LYS A 340 -17.97 -13.76 16.08
CA LYS A 340 -18.98 -13.95 17.14
C LYS A 340 -18.56 -13.38 18.50
N GLY A 341 -17.38 -12.78 18.62
CA GLY A 341 -16.88 -12.17 19.84
C GLY A 341 -16.48 -13.16 20.96
N ASN A 342 -16.28 -14.42 20.62
CA ASN A 342 -15.89 -15.47 21.56
C ASN A 342 -14.38 -15.41 21.83
N PHE A 343 -13.92 -14.48 22.69
CA PHE A 343 -12.51 -14.37 23.10
C PHE A 343 -12.18 -15.13 24.40
N SER A 344 -13.15 -15.81 24.97
CA SER A 344 -12.93 -16.57 26.20
C SER A 344 -13.23 -18.05 25.97
N LYS A 345 -12.19 -18.81 25.69
CA LYS A 345 -11.98 -20.14 26.26
C LYS A 345 -10.57 -20.61 26.00
#